data_8f6e65740ce1a7a28552a0eb1be13989
#
_entry.id   8f6e65740ce1a7a28552a0eb1be13989
#
_cell.length_a   1.000
_cell.length_b   1.000
_cell.length_c   1.000
_cell.angle_alpha   90.00
_cell.angle_beta   90.00
_cell.angle_gamma   90.00
#
_symmetry.space_group_name_H-M   'P 1'
#
loop_
_entity.id
_entity.type
_entity.pdbx_description
1 polymer ?
#
loop_
_entity_poly.entity_id
_entity_poly.type
_entity_poly.pdbx_seq_one_letter_code
_entity_poly.pdbx_strand_id
1 'polypeptide(L)'
;MYLKIPIETSARHLHLCREDFEKLFGEGKDLTPAKELSQPGQYLAKERLHVIGPKGSFENVGIIGPLRDVTQMEISVTDARRLGVPVVIRQSGDVEGTPGMTLVSDKGTVTLDKGVMVAKRHIHMTPQQAMRMHVKDNEEVFVVTESYERSMIFGNVIVRVSDKFRLAMHVDTDEANALAGDPEAFGVILKLFDDSSYNMHMWVEELLWGINR
;
A
#
# COMPACT_ATOMS: atom_id res chain seq x y z
N MET A 1 -0.52 -6.07 -26.48
CA MET A 1 0.10 -4.90 -25.84
C MET A 1 -0.20 -4.97 -24.35
N TYR A 2 0.78 -5.22 -23.52
CA TYR A 2 0.63 -5.32 -22.07
C TYR A 2 0.32 -3.94 -21.48
N LEU A 3 -0.60 -3.88 -20.51
CA LEU A 3 -0.93 -2.64 -19.82
C LEU A 3 0.11 -2.40 -18.73
N LYS A 4 0.86 -1.30 -18.85
CA LYS A 4 1.81 -0.87 -17.83
C LYS A 4 1.06 -0.31 -16.61
N ILE A 5 1.42 -0.79 -15.44
CA ILE A 5 0.82 -0.40 -14.16
C ILE A 5 1.82 0.50 -13.44
N PRO A 6 1.51 1.79 -13.22
CA PRO A 6 2.38 2.66 -12.42
C PRO A 6 2.60 2.06 -11.03
N ILE A 7 3.82 2.15 -10.50
CA ILE A 7 4.15 1.71 -9.14
C ILE A 7 4.25 2.94 -8.25
N GLU A 8 3.51 2.95 -7.16
CA GLU A 8 3.44 4.05 -6.20
C GLU A 8 3.91 3.58 -4.83
N THR A 9 4.81 4.35 -4.24
CA THR A 9 5.29 4.08 -2.88
C THR A 9 4.30 4.59 -1.86
N SER A 10 3.78 3.68 -1.04
CA SER A 10 2.99 3.99 0.15
C SER A 10 3.91 4.02 1.37
N ALA A 11 4.43 5.19 1.70
CA ALA A 11 5.21 5.38 2.93
C ALA A 11 4.29 5.22 4.16
N ARG A 12 4.91 5.07 5.35
CA ARG A 12 4.14 4.96 6.60
C ARG A 12 3.10 6.07 6.75
N HIS A 13 1.87 5.69 7.07
CA HIS A 13 0.75 6.61 7.23
C HIS A 13 -0.33 6.04 8.13
N LEU A 14 -1.24 6.90 8.53
CA LEU A 14 -2.40 6.61 9.36
C LEU A 14 -3.70 6.82 8.59
N HIS A 15 -4.68 6.02 8.92
CA HIS A 15 -6.10 6.30 8.71
C HIS A 15 -6.76 6.35 10.07
N LEU A 16 -7.64 7.32 10.31
CA LEU A 16 -8.32 7.48 11.58
C LEU A 16 -9.81 7.25 11.44
N CYS A 17 -10.43 6.65 12.46
CA CYS A 17 -11.86 6.72 12.63
C CYS A 17 -12.26 8.06 13.26
N ARG A 18 -13.55 8.37 13.20
CA ARG A 18 -14.09 9.63 13.74
C ARG A 18 -13.80 9.80 15.23
N GLU A 19 -14.03 8.76 16.03
CA GLU A 19 -13.85 8.80 17.48
C GLU A 19 -12.40 9.13 17.88
N ASP A 20 -11.43 8.44 17.28
CA ASP A 20 -10.01 8.67 17.59
C ASP A 20 -9.53 10.02 17.07
N PHE A 21 -10.03 10.45 15.91
CA PHE A 21 -9.75 11.76 15.38
C PHE A 21 -10.21 12.88 16.33
N GLU A 22 -11.42 12.78 16.87
CA GLU A 22 -11.97 13.76 17.81
C GLU A 22 -11.22 13.78 19.13
N LYS A 23 -10.78 12.63 19.64
CA LYS A 23 -9.92 12.57 20.84
C LYS A 23 -8.55 13.24 20.61
N LEU A 24 -7.99 13.10 19.39
CA LEU A 24 -6.68 13.64 19.05
C LEU A 24 -6.73 15.13 18.66
N PHE A 25 -7.76 15.58 17.99
CA PHE A 25 -7.78 16.93 17.41
C PHE A 25 -8.93 17.82 17.89
N GLY A 26 -9.90 17.25 18.62
CA GLY A 26 -11.07 17.92 19.20
C GLY A 26 -12.35 17.66 18.41
N GLU A 27 -13.45 17.67 19.13
CA GLU A 27 -14.79 17.46 18.60
C GLU A 27 -15.20 18.47 17.54
N GLY A 28 -16.03 18.05 16.58
CA GLY A 28 -16.59 18.91 15.55
C GLY A 28 -15.59 19.39 14.48
N LYS A 29 -14.38 18.83 14.46
CA LYS A 29 -13.39 19.10 13.44
C LYS A 29 -13.39 18.03 12.36
N ASP A 30 -12.74 18.33 11.25
CA ASP A 30 -12.46 17.39 10.16
C ASP A 30 -10.99 17.47 9.73
N LEU A 31 -10.52 16.42 9.06
CA LEU A 31 -9.20 16.41 8.43
C LEU A 31 -9.10 17.55 7.40
N THR A 32 -8.01 18.28 7.44
CA THR A 32 -7.74 19.38 6.51
C THR A 32 -6.91 18.85 5.33
N PRO A 33 -7.46 18.80 4.09
CA PRO A 33 -6.68 18.39 2.93
C PRO A 33 -5.46 19.28 2.71
N ALA A 34 -4.30 18.67 2.48
CA ALA A 34 -3.05 19.35 2.13
C ALA A 34 -2.63 19.03 0.69
N LYS A 35 -2.77 17.77 0.27
CA LYS A 35 -2.37 17.30 -1.06
C LYS A 35 -3.26 16.14 -1.48
N GLU A 36 -3.86 16.22 -2.65
CA GLU A 36 -4.56 15.08 -3.24
C GLU A 36 -3.58 13.95 -3.60
N LEU A 37 -4.03 12.72 -3.45
CA LEU A 37 -3.29 11.52 -3.83
C LEU A 37 -3.79 10.98 -5.17
N SER A 38 -3.11 9.99 -5.70
CA SER A 38 -3.45 9.38 -6.99
C SER A 38 -4.82 8.70 -6.99
N GLN A 39 -5.20 8.09 -5.86
CA GLN A 39 -6.50 7.45 -5.72
C GLN A 39 -7.60 8.49 -5.50
N PRO A 40 -8.69 8.48 -6.31
CA PRO A 40 -9.74 9.48 -6.22
C PRO A 40 -10.35 9.58 -4.82
N GLY A 41 -10.51 10.80 -4.33
CA GLY A 41 -11.08 11.09 -3.03
C GLY A 41 -10.16 10.87 -1.83
N GLN A 42 -8.92 10.42 -2.05
CA GLN A 42 -7.91 10.33 -1.01
C GLN A 42 -6.98 11.54 -1.03
N TYR A 43 -6.58 11.98 0.14
CA TYR A 43 -5.68 13.12 0.31
C TYR A 43 -4.78 12.93 1.53
N LEU A 44 -3.58 13.48 1.47
CA LEU A 44 -2.75 13.69 2.65
C LEU A 44 -3.30 14.88 3.42
N ALA A 45 -3.62 14.68 4.70
CA ALA A 45 -4.09 15.75 5.56
C ALA A 45 -2.94 16.67 6.01
N LYS A 46 -3.27 17.84 6.56
CA LYS A 46 -2.29 18.74 7.22
C LYS A 46 -1.88 18.22 8.60
N GLU A 47 -2.81 17.58 9.27
CA GLU A 47 -2.62 17.01 10.59
C GLU A 47 -1.55 15.94 10.59
N ARG A 48 -0.77 15.86 11.67
CA ARG A 48 0.30 14.90 11.87
C ARG A 48 0.24 14.36 13.27
N LEU A 49 0.73 13.14 13.44
CA LEU A 49 0.78 12.48 14.73
C LEU A 49 2.20 12.01 15.08
N HIS A 50 2.49 12.00 16.36
CA HIS A 50 3.60 11.24 16.91
C HIS A 50 3.08 9.84 17.24
N VAL A 51 3.75 8.81 16.74
CA VAL A 51 3.41 7.42 16.92
C VAL A 51 4.46 6.78 17.80
N ILE A 52 4.04 6.12 18.87
CA ILE A 52 4.90 5.49 19.85
C ILE A 52 4.63 4.00 19.89
N GLY A 53 5.63 3.20 19.59
CA GLY A 53 5.66 1.76 19.76
C GLY A 53 6.45 1.31 20.97
N PRO A 54 6.55 0.01 21.24
CA PRO A 54 7.26 -0.53 22.40
C PRO A 54 8.76 -0.21 22.48
N LYS A 55 9.43 0.00 21.34
CA LYS A 55 10.88 0.22 21.27
C LYS A 55 11.30 1.53 20.63
N GLY A 56 10.40 2.20 19.94
CA GLY A 56 10.72 3.41 19.22
C GLY A 56 9.50 4.20 18.83
N SER A 57 9.73 5.31 18.14
CA SER A 57 8.65 6.20 17.73
C SER A 57 8.93 6.85 16.38
N PHE A 58 7.88 7.40 15.78
CA PHE A 58 7.95 8.25 14.59
C PHE A 58 7.21 9.54 14.84
N GLU A 59 7.87 10.64 14.60
CA GLU A 59 7.26 11.97 14.61
C GLU A 59 6.71 12.34 13.23
N ASN A 60 5.74 13.25 13.20
CA ASN A 60 5.18 13.81 11.97
C ASN A 60 4.59 12.79 11.00
N VAL A 61 4.01 11.69 11.52
CA VAL A 61 3.37 10.68 10.68
C VAL A 61 2.14 11.27 10.00
N GLY A 62 2.06 11.10 8.67
CA GLY A 62 0.98 11.60 7.84
C GLY A 62 -0.32 10.84 8.07
N ILE A 63 -1.43 11.57 7.93
CA ILE A 63 -2.78 10.99 7.96
C ILE A 63 -3.35 11.08 6.55
N ILE A 64 -3.84 9.95 6.03
CA ILE A 64 -4.55 9.90 4.75
C ILE A 64 -6.05 9.91 5.02
N GLY A 65 -6.70 10.95 4.51
CA GLY A 65 -8.16 11.11 4.53
C GLY A 65 -8.83 10.52 3.29
N PRO A 66 -10.16 10.41 3.35
CA PRO A 66 -11.06 10.78 4.44
C PRO A 66 -10.96 9.84 5.66
N LEU A 67 -11.67 10.20 6.75
CA LEU A 67 -11.80 9.32 7.91
C LEU A 67 -12.44 7.99 7.51
N ARG A 68 -12.06 6.91 8.20
CA ARG A 68 -12.51 5.54 7.96
C ARG A 68 -13.30 5.00 9.15
N ASP A 69 -13.82 3.79 9.03
CA ASP A 69 -14.56 3.13 10.11
C ASP A 69 -13.63 2.69 11.24
N VAL A 70 -12.37 2.39 10.94
CA VAL A 70 -11.38 1.94 11.93
C VAL A 70 -10.07 2.72 11.79
N THR A 71 -9.41 2.95 12.93
CA THR A 71 -8.08 3.52 12.97
C THR A 71 -7.05 2.44 12.66
N GLN A 72 -6.15 2.73 11.73
CA GLN A 72 -5.04 1.84 11.35
C GLN A 72 -3.79 2.62 10.98
N MET A 73 -2.65 1.96 11.08
CA MET A 73 -1.36 2.43 10.57
C MET A 73 -0.77 1.39 9.63
N GLU A 74 -0.41 1.86 8.45
CA GLU A 74 0.31 1.06 7.47
C GLU A 74 1.80 1.44 7.50
N ILE A 75 2.64 0.44 7.64
CA ILE A 75 4.10 0.58 7.82
C ILE A 75 4.84 -0.45 7.00
N SER A 76 6.15 -0.23 6.79
CA SER A 76 7.03 -1.25 6.24
C SER A 76 7.53 -2.23 7.32
N VAL A 77 8.16 -3.33 6.90
CA VAL A 77 8.81 -4.29 7.82
C VAL A 77 9.93 -3.61 8.63
N THR A 78 10.70 -2.73 7.99
CA THR A 78 11.74 -1.94 8.67
C THR A 78 11.16 -1.03 9.73
N ASP A 79 10.02 -0.38 9.43
CA ASP A 79 9.32 0.46 10.40
C ASP A 79 8.78 -0.35 11.59
N ALA A 80 8.20 -1.53 11.33
CA ALA A 80 7.72 -2.43 12.39
C ALA A 80 8.84 -2.80 13.36
N ARG A 81 10.03 -3.15 12.83
CA ARG A 81 11.21 -3.44 13.65
C ARG A 81 11.65 -2.24 14.47
N ARG A 82 11.63 -1.04 13.90
CA ARG A 82 11.99 0.19 14.60
C ARG A 82 11.00 0.55 15.72
N LEU A 83 9.70 0.38 15.48
CA LEU A 83 8.67 0.55 16.53
C LEU A 83 8.72 -0.55 17.58
N GLY A 84 9.25 -1.72 17.24
CA GLY A 84 9.29 -2.90 18.12
C GLY A 84 7.96 -3.64 18.16
N VAL A 85 7.15 -3.57 17.12
CA VAL A 85 5.90 -4.31 16.98
C VAL A 85 6.11 -5.57 16.12
N PRO A 86 5.32 -6.63 16.33
CA PRO A 86 5.31 -7.78 15.44
C PRO A 86 4.97 -7.38 14.00
N VAL A 87 5.62 -8.02 13.04
CA VAL A 87 5.29 -7.89 11.62
C VAL A 87 4.04 -8.71 11.32
N VAL A 88 2.94 -8.05 11.05
CA VAL A 88 1.67 -8.68 10.67
C VAL A 88 1.24 -8.11 9.33
N ILE A 89 1.18 -8.98 8.31
CA ILE A 89 0.79 -8.60 6.96
C ILE A 89 -0.72 -8.76 6.82
N ARG A 90 -1.43 -7.68 6.43
CA ARG A 90 -2.89 -7.66 6.24
C ARG A 90 -3.27 -6.83 5.02
N GLN A 91 -4.47 -7.06 4.51
CA GLN A 91 -5.08 -6.07 3.61
C GLN A 91 -5.47 -4.83 4.39
N SER A 92 -5.30 -3.65 3.80
CA SER A 92 -5.77 -2.39 4.38
C SER A 92 -7.25 -2.49 4.77
N GLY A 93 -7.57 -2.16 6.02
CA GLY A 93 -8.89 -2.31 6.64
C GLY A 93 -9.06 -3.57 7.51
N ASP A 94 -8.26 -4.60 7.33
CA ASP A 94 -8.27 -5.81 8.16
C ASP A 94 -7.31 -5.63 9.34
N VAL A 95 -7.84 -5.15 10.47
CA VAL A 95 -7.05 -4.88 11.69
C VAL A 95 -7.01 -6.07 12.67
N GLU A 96 -7.69 -7.17 12.36
CA GLU A 96 -7.81 -8.28 13.30
C GLU A 96 -6.46 -9.00 13.51
N GLY A 97 -6.10 -9.23 14.78
CA GLY A 97 -4.84 -9.88 15.16
C GLY A 97 -3.58 -9.06 14.89
N THR A 98 -3.73 -7.77 14.57
CA THR A 98 -2.59 -6.84 14.41
C THR A 98 -2.19 -6.24 15.75
N PRO A 99 -0.93 -5.81 15.95
CA PRO A 99 -0.51 -5.12 17.17
C PRO A 99 -1.09 -3.71 17.28
N GLY A 100 -1.07 -3.17 18.49
CA GLY A 100 -1.44 -1.79 18.79
C GLY A 100 -0.24 -0.84 18.88
N MET A 101 -0.54 0.42 19.15
CA MET A 101 0.42 1.52 19.35
C MET A 101 -0.24 2.69 20.05
N THR A 102 0.55 3.70 20.44
CA THR A 102 0.04 4.94 20.99
C THR A 102 0.20 6.09 19.98
N LEU A 103 -0.88 6.81 19.75
CA LEU A 103 -0.95 8.00 18.91
C LEU A 103 -1.01 9.24 19.80
N VAL A 104 -0.20 10.23 19.50
CA VAL A 104 -0.12 11.47 20.29
C VAL A 104 -0.21 12.67 19.36
N SER A 105 -1.02 13.63 19.75
CA SER A 105 -1.11 14.98 19.18
C SER A 105 -0.88 16.03 20.27
N ASP A 106 -0.93 17.30 19.90
CA ASP A 106 -0.85 18.42 20.87
C ASP A 106 -2.07 18.47 21.83
N LYS A 107 -3.17 17.79 21.50
CA LYS A 107 -4.44 17.87 22.22
C LYS A 107 -4.85 16.61 22.94
N GLY A 108 -4.34 15.47 22.52
CA GLY A 108 -4.76 14.20 23.08
C GLY A 108 -3.88 13.03 22.73
N THR A 109 -4.19 11.93 23.39
CA THR A 109 -3.50 10.66 23.21
C THR A 109 -4.54 9.54 23.04
N VAL A 110 -4.29 8.65 22.11
CA VAL A 110 -5.08 7.43 21.87
C VAL A 110 -4.14 6.24 21.88
N THR A 111 -4.45 5.25 22.70
CA THR A 111 -3.74 3.96 22.68
C THR A 111 -4.63 2.94 21.98
N LEU A 112 -4.12 2.36 20.92
CA LEU A 112 -4.77 1.32 20.14
C LEU A 112 -4.32 -0.05 20.61
N ASP A 113 -5.24 -0.98 20.80
CA ASP A 113 -4.93 -2.38 21.08
C ASP A 113 -4.57 -3.15 19.82
N LYS A 114 -5.02 -2.68 18.66
CA LYS A 114 -4.77 -3.24 17.33
C LYS A 114 -4.78 -2.13 16.27
N GLY A 115 -4.35 -2.45 15.04
CA GLY A 115 -4.42 -1.53 13.90
C GLY A 115 -3.08 -1.26 13.21
N VAL A 116 -1.95 -1.80 13.70
CA VAL A 116 -0.65 -1.63 13.03
C VAL A 116 -0.38 -2.82 12.12
N MET A 117 -0.14 -2.56 10.84
CA MET A 117 0.08 -3.62 9.86
C MET A 117 1.11 -3.24 8.80
N VAL A 118 1.71 -4.25 8.21
CA VAL A 118 2.35 -4.14 6.90
C VAL A 118 1.26 -4.43 5.88
N ALA A 119 0.89 -3.42 5.08
CA ALA A 119 -0.16 -3.59 4.09
C ALA A 119 0.29 -4.56 2.98
N LYS A 120 -0.57 -5.51 2.61
CA LYS A 120 -0.32 -6.33 1.42
C LYS A 120 -0.16 -5.43 0.21
N ARG A 121 0.90 -5.66 -0.58
CA ARG A 121 1.04 -5.00 -1.88
C ARG A 121 -0.16 -5.31 -2.75
N HIS A 122 -0.66 -4.32 -3.46
CA HIS A 122 -1.90 -4.48 -4.21
C HIS A 122 -1.97 -3.56 -5.42
N ILE A 123 -2.81 -3.94 -6.36
CA ILE A 123 -3.10 -3.14 -7.57
C ILE A 123 -4.53 -2.64 -7.46
N HIS A 124 -4.73 -1.34 -7.51
CA HIS A 124 -6.03 -0.74 -7.75
C HIS A 124 -6.32 -0.67 -9.24
N MET A 125 -7.50 -1.06 -9.66
CA MET A 125 -7.94 -0.94 -11.06
C MET A 125 -9.46 -0.85 -11.18
N THR A 126 -9.91 -0.37 -12.34
CA THR A 126 -11.35 -0.38 -12.69
C THR A 126 -11.78 -1.76 -13.19
N PRO A 127 -13.08 -2.08 -13.18
CA PRO A 127 -13.61 -3.32 -13.78
C PRO A 127 -13.22 -3.49 -15.26
N GLN A 128 -13.19 -2.40 -16.03
CA GLN A 128 -12.78 -2.44 -17.42
C GLN A 128 -11.29 -2.83 -17.57
N GLN A 129 -10.43 -2.34 -16.69
CA GLN A 129 -9.00 -2.70 -16.68
C GLN A 129 -8.80 -4.16 -16.24
N ALA A 130 -9.53 -4.61 -15.21
CA ALA A 130 -9.50 -5.99 -14.75
C ALA A 130 -9.91 -6.97 -15.87
N MET A 131 -10.97 -6.64 -16.60
CA MET A 131 -11.41 -7.42 -17.77
C MET A 131 -10.32 -7.48 -18.85
N ARG A 132 -9.70 -6.35 -19.18
CA ARG A 132 -8.61 -6.27 -20.18
C ARG A 132 -7.37 -7.07 -19.78
N MET A 133 -7.07 -7.12 -18.49
CA MET A 133 -5.95 -7.87 -17.93
C MET A 133 -6.33 -9.31 -17.58
N HIS A 134 -7.59 -9.71 -17.77
CA HIS A 134 -8.13 -11.02 -17.40
C HIS A 134 -7.89 -11.39 -15.94
N VAL A 135 -8.07 -10.46 -15.03
CA VAL A 135 -7.97 -10.67 -13.58
C VAL A 135 -9.28 -10.36 -12.88
N LYS A 136 -9.43 -10.85 -11.65
CA LYS A 136 -10.63 -10.66 -10.82
C LYS A 136 -10.27 -9.90 -9.54
N ASP A 137 -11.30 -9.35 -8.91
CA ASP A 137 -11.17 -8.77 -7.58
C ASP A 137 -10.68 -9.82 -6.58
N ASN A 138 -9.75 -9.42 -5.69
CA ASN A 138 -9.06 -10.29 -4.73
C ASN A 138 -8.20 -11.42 -5.34
N GLU A 139 -7.99 -11.43 -6.65
CA GLU A 139 -7.03 -12.36 -7.27
C GLU A 139 -5.60 -12.01 -6.82
N GLU A 140 -4.83 -13.05 -6.48
CA GLU A 140 -3.41 -12.92 -6.18
C GLU A 140 -2.60 -13.18 -7.46
N VAL A 141 -1.74 -12.23 -7.81
CA VAL A 141 -0.97 -12.26 -9.06
C VAL A 141 0.53 -12.06 -8.81
N PHE A 142 1.32 -12.40 -9.81
CA PHE A 142 2.71 -11.98 -9.92
C PHE A 142 2.81 -10.73 -10.79
N VAL A 143 3.73 -9.83 -10.44
CA VAL A 143 3.99 -8.60 -11.20
C VAL A 143 5.48 -8.53 -11.50
N VAL A 144 5.83 -8.53 -12.79
CA VAL A 144 7.17 -8.18 -13.24
C VAL A 144 7.28 -6.66 -13.23
N THR A 145 8.28 -6.15 -12.53
CA THR A 145 8.54 -4.71 -12.50
C THR A 145 9.73 -4.38 -13.39
N GLU A 146 9.62 -3.30 -14.13
CA GLU A 146 10.71 -2.74 -14.89
C GLU A 146 11.16 -1.45 -14.22
N SER A 147 12.44 -1.41 -13.85
CA SER A 147 13.14 -0.23 -13.37
C SER A 147 14.52 -0.20 -14.03
N TYR A 148 15.19 0.95 -13.99
CA TYR A 148 16.41 1.17 -14.76
C TYR A 148 17.51 0.12 -14.51
N GLU A 149 17.75 -0.29 -13.25
CA GLU A 149 18.83 -1.22 -12.91
C GLU A 149 18.44 -2.35 -11.95
N ARG A 150 17.20 -2.33 -11.42
CA ARG A 150 16.76 -3.25 -10.37
C ARG A 150 15.37 -3.82 -10.62
N SER A 151 15.16 -4.36 -11.82
CA SER A 151 13.92 -5.08 -12.13
C SER A 151 13.76 -6.32 -11.26
N MET A 152 12.53 -6.63 -10.88
CA MET A 152 12.20 -7.79 -10.04
C MET A 152 10.81 -8.31 -10.30
N ILE A 153 10.49 -9.45 -9.70
CA ILE A 153 9.15 -10.03 -9.73
C ILE A 153 8.58 -9.99 -8.30
N PHE A 154 7.47 -9.30 -8.12
CA PHE A 154 6.68 -9.37 -6.90
C PHE A 154 5.63 -10.48 -7.02
N GLY A 155 5.65 -11.41 -6.08
CA GLY A 155 4.54 -12.33 -5.85
C GLY A 155 3.54 -11.79 -4.82
N ASN A 156 2.45 -12.53 -4.58
CA ASN A 156 1.43 -12.20 -3.57
C ASN A 156 0.86 -10.77 -3.71
N VAL A 157 0.70 -10.28 -4.93
CA VAL A 157 0.11 -8.97 -5.23
C VAL A 157 -1.39 -9.12 -5.36
N ILE A 158 -2.16 -8.43 -4.53
CA ILE A 158 -3.63 -8.54 -4.53
C ILE A 158 -4.24 -7.54 -5.53
N VAL A 159 -5.08 -8.02 -6.42
CA VAL A 159 -5.89 -7.18 -7.31
C VAL A 159 -7.10 -6.66 -6.55
N ARG A 160 -7.34 -5.35 -6.60
CA ARG A 160 -8.51 -4.67 -6.02
C ARG A 160 -9.26 -3.94 -7.11
N VAL A 161 -10.52 -4.30 -7.31
CA VAL A 161 -11.33 -3.80 -8.42
C VAL A 161 -12.47 -2.92 -7.92
N SER A 162 -12.55 -1.69 -8.41
CA SER A 162 -13.67 -0.78 -8.15
C SER A 162 -13.73 0.31 -9.22
N ASP A 163 -14.93 0.76 -9.58
CA ASP A 163 -15.14 1.91 -10.46
C ASP A 163 -14.55 3.23 -9.90
N LYS A 164 -14.30 3.26 -8.59
CA LYS A 164 -13.72 4.41 -7.89
C LYS A 164 -12.19 4.44 -7.92
N PHE A 165 -11.54 3.40 -8.42
CA PHE A 165 -10.08 3.29 -8.40
C PHE A 165 -9.43 3.85 -9.66
N ARG A 166 -8.20 4.30 -9.49
CA ARG A 166 -7.25 4.60 -10.55
C ARG A 166 -6.20 3.51 -10.60
N LEU A 167 -5.76 3.14 -11.81
CA LEU A 167 -4.74 2.11 -12.00
C LEU A 167 -3.42 2.51 -11.34
N ALA A 168 -3.02 1.78 -10.31
CA ALA A 168 -1.72 1.88 -9.67
C ALA A 168 -1.45 0.63 -8.83
N MET A 169 -0.19 0.19 -8.76
CA MET A 169 0.30 -0.78 -7.80
C MET A 169 0.90 -0.04 -6.61
N HIS A 170 0.46 -0.37 -5.41
CA HIS A 170 0.99 0.20 -4.18
C HIS A 170 1.92 -0.79 -3.51
N VAL A 171 3.11 -0.31 -3.18
CA VAL A 171 4.17 -1.03 -2.46
C VAL A 171 4.63 -0.21 -1.27
N ASP A 172 5.16 -0.84 -0.23
CA ASP A 172 5.71 -0.11 0.91
C ASP A 172 7.11 0.47 0.60
N THR A 173 7.69 1.18 1.56
CA THR A 173 9.00 1.83 1.40
C THR A 173 10.14 0.81 1.22
N ASP A 174 10.08 -0.35 1.89
CA ASP A 174 11.12 -1.38 1.77
C ASP A 174 11.07 -2.00 0.36
N GLU A 175 9.87 -2.25 -0.15
CA GLU A 175 9.62 -2.77 -1.50
C GLU A 175 10.03 -1.76 -2.58
N ALA A 176 9.71 -0.48 -2.40
CA ALA A 176 10.13 0.58 -3.30
C ALA A 176 11.65 0.77 -3.32
N ASN A 177 12.31 0.66 -2.18
CA ASN A 177 13.77 0.70 -2.09
C ASN A 177 14.42 -0.47 -2.83
N ALA A 178 13.76 -1.62 -2.90
CA ALA A 178 14.24 -2.74 -3.70
C ALA A 178 14.26 -2.43 -5.21
N LEU A 179 13.38 -1.53 -5.67
CA LEU A 179 13.35 -0.98 -7.04
C LEU A 179 14.25 0.27 -7.21
N ALA A 180 15.20 0.50 -6.30
CA ALA A 180 16.04 1.71 -6.26
C ALA A 180 15.26 3.03 -6.11
N GLY A 181 14.00 2.99 -5.66
CA GLY A 181 13.16 4.18 -5.54
C GLY A 181 12.85 4.86 -6.89
N ASP A 182 12.89 4.11 -7.99
CA ASP A 182 12.65 4.62 -9.34
C ASP A 182 11.20 5.15 -9.47
N PRO A 183 11.00 6.47 -9.65
CA PRO A 183 9.66 7.06 -9.75
C PRO A 183 8.94 6.71 -11.06
N GLU A 184 9.64 6.21 -12.05
CA GLU A 184 9.11 5.80 -13.34
C GLU A 184 8.91 4.29 -13.46
N ALA A 185 9.19 3.54 -12.38
CA ALA A 185 8.99 2.10 -12.36
C ALA A 185 7.53 1.73 -12.67
N PHE A 186 7.35 0.73 -13.47
CA PHE A 186 6.04 0.17 -13.76
C PHE A 186 6.04 -1.35 -13.65
N GLY A 187 4.86 -1.89 -13.46
CA GLY A 187 4.65 -3.33 -13.39
C GLY A 187 3.81 -3.85 -14.55
N VAL A 188 3.98 -5.13 -14.85
CA VAL A 188 3.14 -5.91 -15.76
C VAL A 188 2.72 -7.18 -15.05
N ILE A 189 1.41 -7.48 -15.06
CA ILE A 189 0.91 -8.74 -14.47
C ILE A 189 1.43 -9.92 -15.27
N LEU A 190 2.13 -10.82 -14.57
CA LEU A 190 2.60 -12.08 -15.11
C LEU A 190 1.50 -13.12 -14.89
N LYS A 191 0.91 -13.62 -15.98
CA LYS A 191 0.01 -14.76 -15.94
C LYS A 191 0.81 -16.05 -16.14
N LEU A 192 0.86 -16.84 -15.10
CA LEU A 192 1.29 -18.23 -15.22
C LEU A 192 0.11 -18.99 -15.82
N PHE A 193 0.17 -19.32 -17.10
CA PHE A 193 -0.84 -20.17 -17.72
C PHE A 193 -0.81 -21.55 -17.05
N ASP A 194 -1.97 -22.05 -16.70
CA ASP A 194 -2.19 -23.36 -16.07
C ASP A 194 -2.09 -24.52 -17.11
N ASP A 195 -1.26 -24.33 -18.11
CA ASP A 195 -1.01 -25.35 -19.13
C ASP A 195 0.39 -25.94 -18.92
N SER A 196 0.41 -27.17 -18.46
CA SER A 196 1.60 -27.97 -18.13
C SER A 196 2.59 -28.16 -19.28
N SER A 197 2.33 -27.56 -20.44
CA SER A 197 3.17 -27.63 -21.66
C SER A 197 4.11 -26.41 -21.83
N TYR A 198 3.99 -25.34 -21.03
CA TYR A 198 4.84 -24.16 -21.19
C TYR A 198 5.94 -24.10 -20.14
N ASN A 199 7.17 -24.20 -20.60
CA ASN A 199 8.37 -24.07 -19.78
C ASN A 199 8.54 -22.60 -19.34
N MET A 200 8.45 -22.33 -18.04
CA MET A 200 8.60 -20.99 -17.41
C MET A 200 9.85 -20.24 -17.90
N HIS A 201 10.90 -20.96 -18.28
CA HIS A 201 12.15 -20.39 -18.80
C HIS A 201 11.96 -19.68 -20.16
N MET A 202 11.18 -20.25 -21.07
CA MET A 202 10.90 -19.62 -22.37
C MET A 202 10.09 -18.34 -22.25
N TRP A 203 9.18 -18.29 -21.28
CA TRP A 203 8.27 -17.15 -21.09
C TRP A 203 8.97 -15.92 -20.49
N VAL A 204 9.87 -16.15 -19.55
CA VAL A 204 10.70 -15.08 -18.96
C VAL A 204 11.64 -14.51 -20.03
N GLU A 205 12.21 -15.33 -20.91
CA GLU A 205 13.04 -14.86 -22.02
C GLU A 205 12.24 -14.06 -23.05
N GLU A 206 11.07 -14.49 -23.47
CA GLU A 206 10.20 -13.72 -24.39
C GLU A 206 9.76 -12.38 -23.77
N LEU A 207 9.45 -12.34 -22.46
CA LEU A 207 9.11 -11.11 -21.77
C LEU A 207 10.28 -10.14 -21.71
N LEU A 208 11.48 -10.62 -21.37
CA LEU A 208 12.69 -9.81 -21.29
C LEU A 208 13.19 -9.35 -22.66
N TRP A 209 13.00 -10.16 -23.72
CA TRP A 209 13.41 -9.79 -25.09
C TRP A 209 12.34 -9.01 -25.84
N GLY A 210 11.06 -9.17 -25.52
CA GLY A 210 9.95 -8.45 -26.15
C GLY A 210 9.78 -7.00 -25.67
N ILE A 211 10.33 -6.65 -24.52
CA ILE A 211 10.27 -5.30 -23.92
C ILE A 211 11.32 -4.37 -24.56
N ASN A 212 12.39 -4.91 -25.13
CA ASN A 212 13.49 -4.15 -25.76
C ASN A 212 13.31 -3.86 -27.26
N ARG A 213 12.08 -3.90 -27.79
CA ARG A 213 11.79 -3.50 -29.19
C ARG A 213 10.70 -2.46 -29.30
#